data_85ae1423d38e3f9c74712b168d004dfc
#
_entry.id   85ae1423d38e3f9c74712b168d004dfc
#
_cell.length_a   1.000
_cell.length_b   1.000
_cell.length_c   1.000
_cell.angle_alpha   90.00
_cell.angle_beta   90.00
_cell.angle_gamma   90.00
#
_symmetry.space_group_name_H-M   'P 1'
#
loop_
_entity.id
_entity.type
_entity.pdbx_description
1 polymer ?
#
loop_
_entity_poly.entity_id
_entity_poly.type
_entity_poly.pdbx_seq_one_letter_code
_entity_poly.pdbx_strand_id
1 'polypeptide(L)'
;TITETAYGGAAGSHGLNHGGAGTIYLKDNDDTYGDLVIKNNDQDLPTSNYDDRFMGRTPLTPSGTPLTLTLSDLTIQDDGNLDLTSDLTLVVEDTITWSTNGIVTDNGGTFTNNTGDGVSDLAGGTALTIPSTAQLYANTDRTLTSNLIVTGTMTHSNNGTTAAGQLYEIVYVVQGDLTVDGAVNLNSRGFEMDEGTGAGSLVGSHGGGGGHGGDGGQSGDSSGLEAGSEGSAYGSNTVPVTIGSGGGYDASILAGSGGGAAKFTVTGATSISGSFTADGEDASSGGRENGGG
;
A
#
# COMPACT_ATOMS: atom_id res chain seq x y z
N THR A 1 19.20 28.48 9.90
CA THR A 1 18.52 27.31 9.40
C THR A 1 18.69 26.21 10.44
N ILE A 2 17.63 25.72 11.01
CA ILE A 2 17.65 24.56 11.91
C ILE A 2 17.47 23.35 11.01
N THR A 3 18.35 22.35 11.14
CA THR A 3 18.18 21.07 10.44
C THR A 3 17.54 20.11 11.43
N GLU A 4 16.37 19.63 11.10
CA GLU A 4 15.58 18.71 11.91
C GLU A 4 15.78 17.29 11.37
N THR A 5 16.22 16.37 12.22
CA THR A 5 16.46 14.98 11.83
C THR A 5 16.02 14.01 12.92
N ALA A 6 15.14 13.07 12.57
CA ALA A 6 14.75 11.96 13.41
C ALA A 6 14.56 10.70 12.52
N TYR A 7 15.64 10.30 11.85
CA TYR A 7 15.60 9.22 10.88
C TYR A 7 15.59 7.84 11.54
N GLY A 8 14.94 6.89 10.89
CA GLY A 8 15.09 5.48 11.21
C GLY A 8 16.49 4.97 10.88
N GLY A 9 16.88 3.86 11.48
CA GLY A 9 18.16 3.21 11.16
C GLY A 9 18.12 2.62 9.76
N ALA A 10 19.21 2.80 8.99
CA ALA A 10 19.35 2.17 7.69
C ALA A 10 19.45 0.64 7.82
N ALA A 11 18.88 -0.08 6.84
CA ALA A 11 19.04 -1.53 6.76
C ALA A 11 20.51 -1.91 6.63
N GLY A 12 20.89 -3.02 7.25
CA GLY A 12 22.22 -3.62 7.09
C GLY A 12 22.43 -4.21 5.69
N SER A 13 23.46 -5.01 5.52
CA SER A 13 23.90 -5.57 4.23
C SER A 13 22.86 -6.42 3.46
N HIS A 14 21.70 -6.69 4.03
CA HIS A 14 20.58 -7.37 3.36
C HIS A 14 19.47 -6.44 2.89
N GLY A 15 19.59 -5.13 3.07
CA GLY A 15 18.87 -4.06 2.36
C GLY A 15 17.35 -3.96 2.53
N LEU A 16 16.71 -4.75 3.38
CA LEU A 16 15.25 -4.88 3.35
C LEU A 16 14.49 -4.26 4.55
N ASN A 17 15.18 -3.84 5.61
CA ASN A 17 14.50 -3.45 6.85
C ASN A 17 15.01 -2.10 7.35
N HIS A 18 14.45 -1.00 6.86
CA HIS A 18 14.71 0.32 7.42
C HIS A 18 13.83 0.55 8.66
N GLY A 19 14.39 1.21 9.66
CA GLY A 19 13.59 1.66 10.80
C GLY A 19 12.58 2.74 10.36
N GLY A 20 11.44 2.81 11.04
CA GLY A 20 10.50 3.90 10.83
C GLY A 20 11.12 5.25 11.20
N ALA A 21 10.68 6.32 10.55
CA ALA A 21 11.02 7.68 10.93
C ALA A 21 10.63 7.94 12.39
N GLY A 22 11.45 8.69 13.10
CA GLY A 22 11.01 9.34 14.32
C GLY A 22 10.14 10.56 14.00
N THR A 23 9.62 11.17 15.05
CA THR A 23 8.83 12.40 14.97
C THR A 23 9.57 13.56 15.56
N ILE A 24 9.47 14.73 14.95
CA ILE A 24 9.88 15.99 15.53
C ILE A 24 8.66 16.87 15.71
N TYR A 25 8.38 17.23 16.95
CA TYR A 25 7.30 18.14 17.28
C TYR A 25 7.88 19.46 17.77
N LEU A 26 7.54 20.53 17.07
CA LEU A 26 8.00 21.88 17.37
C LEU A 26 6.80 22.73 17.78
N LYS A 27 6.95 23.44 18.88
CA LYS A 27 5.94 24.40 19.34
C LYS A 27 6.61 25.60 19.99
N ASP A 28 6.30 26.78 19.50
CA ASP A 28 6.64 28.03 20.15
C ASP A 28 5.66 28.34 21.28
N ASN A 29 6.04 29.21 22.20
CA ASN A 29 5.19 29.60 23.31
C ASN A 29 3.95 30.41 22.87
N ASP A 30 4.02 31.05 21.71
CA ASP A 30 2.95 31.88 21.15
C ASP A 30 2.00 31.08 20.23
N ASP A 31 2.35 29.82 19.90
CA ASP A 31 1.53 28.98 19.05
C ASP A 31 0.41 28.29 19.83
N THR A 32 -0.77 28.19 19.23
CA THR A 32 -1.88 27.41 19.79
C THR A 32 -1.58 25.92 19.65
N TYR A 33 -1.12 25.51 18.47
CA TYR A 33 -0.74 24.13 18.13
C TYR A 33 0.72 24.12 17.65
N GLY A 34 1.34 22.97 17.60
CA GLY A 34 2.71 22.82 17.11
C GLY A 34 2.75 22.14 15.75
N ASP A 35 3.94 22.08 15.19
CA ASP A 35 4.26 21.47 13.91
C ASP A 35 4.78 20.06 14.09
N LEU A 36 4.38 19.14 13.25
CA LEU A 36 4.85 17.76 13.24
C LEU A 36 5.61 17.46 11.95
N VAL A 37 6.82 16.94 12.10
CA VAL A 37 7.68 16.54 10.98
C VAL A 37 7.97 15.05 11.05
N ILE A 38 7.72 14.34 9.94
CA ILE A 38 8.00 12.91 9.75
C ILE A 38 8.84 12.77 8.48
N LYS A 39 10.13 12.47 8.63
CA LYS A 39 11.10 12.32 7.53
C LYS A 39 12.01 11.14 7.80
N ASN A 40 12.37 10.36 6.78
CA ASN A 40 13.23 9.19 6.91
C ASN A 40 14.50 9.23 6.05
N ASN A 41 14.96 10.43 5.68
CA ASN A 41 16.23 10.66 4.98
C ASN A 41 16.34 9.97 3.61
N ASP A 42 15.24 9.88 2.90
CA ASP A 42 15.21 9.29 1.55
C ASP A 42 15.87 7.89 1.57
N GLN A 43 15.52 7.10 2.59
CA GLN A 43 15.92 5.71 2.66
C GLN A 43 15.17 4.97 1.55
N ASP A 44 15.89 4.48 0.56
CA ASP A 44 15.30 3.78 -0.56
C ASP A 44 14.28 2.75 -0.06
N LEU A 45 13.03 2.91 -0.48
CA LEU A 45 12.03 1.88 -0.27
C LEU A 45 12.52 0.59 -0.94
N PRO A 46 12.26 -0.59 -0.36
CA PRO A 46 12.61 -1.84 -1.01
C PRO A 46 12.09 -1.82 -2.43
N THR A 47 13.00 -1.87 -3.41
CA THR A 47 12.64 -1.87 -4.85
C THR A 47 12.02 -3.19 -5.29
N SER A 48 12.12 -4.23 -4.46
CA SER A 48 11.41 -5.48 -4.64
C SER A 48 10.07 -5.41 -3.93
N ASN A 49 9.02 -5.80 -4.63
CA ASN A 49 7.62 -5.79 -4.16
C ASN A 49 7.36 -6.65 -2.91
N TYR A 50 8.42 -7.20 -2.32
CA TYR A 50 8.32 -8.26 -1.33
C TYR A 50 7.74 -7.82 0.00
N ASP A 51 7.82 -6.51 0.40
CA ASP A 51 7.45 -6.32 1.78
C ASP A 51 7.22 -4.88 2.22
N ASP A 52 5.97 -4.42 2.13
CA ASP A 52 5.46 -3.34 2.97
C ASP A 52 5.61 -3.63 4.47
N ARG A 53 5.76 -4.91 4.84
CA ARG A 53 5.97 -5.36 6.23
C ARG A 53 7.27 -4.84 6.81
N PHE A 54 8.25 -4.51 5.94
CA PHE A 54 9.56 -3.99 6.34
C PHE A 54 9.68 -2.48 6.18
N MET A 55 8.64 -1.82 5.68
CA MET A 55 8.60 -0.36 5.67
C MET A 55 8.38 0.13 7.10
N GLY A 56 9.35 0.85 7.62
CA GLY A 56 9.23 1.46 8.92
C GLY A 56 8.04 2.42 8.95
N ARG A 57 7.04 2.14 9.79
CA ARG A 57 5.88 3.00 10.01
C ARG A 57 6.07 3.82 11.27
N THR A 58 5.50 5.01 11.29
CA THR A 58 5.54 5.92 12.43
C THR A 58 4.15 6.10 13.01
N PRO A 59 3.71 5.22 13.94
CA PRO A 59 2.47 5.43 14.67
C PRO A 59 2.68 6.56 15.70
N LEU A 60 1.72 7.48 15.77
CA LEU A 60 1.75 8.57 16.75
C LEU A 60 1.15 8.19 18.10
N THR A 61 0.49 7.04 18.18
CA THR A 61 -0.12 6.51 19.40
C THR A 61 0.09 5.00 19.52
N PRO A 62 0.32 4.48 20.72
CA PRO A 62 0.30 3.03 20.94
C PRO A 62 -1.07 2.44 20.64
N SER A 63 -1.11 1.22 20.10
CA SER A 63 -2.35 0.49 19.84
C SER A 63 -3.23 0.40 21.10
N GLY A 64 -4.53 0.66 20.95
CA GLY A 64 -5.51 0.67 22.03
C GLY A 64 -5.47 1.92 22.91
N THR A 65 -4.75 2.97 22.50
CA THR A 65 -4.68 4.24 23.22
C THR A 65 -5.18 5.38 22.33
N PRO A 66 -6.46 5.76 22.40
CA PRO A 66 -6.99 6.85 21.58
C PRO A 66 -6.26 8.17 21.81
N LEU A 67 -5.86 8.81 20.72
CA LEU A 67 -5.19 10.11 20.69
C LEU A 67 -5.90 11.04 19.72
N THR A 68 -6.26 12.24 20.20
CA THR A 68 -6.63 13.35 19.32
C THR A 68 -5.49 14.36 19.34
N LEU A 69 -4.91 14.61 18.16
CA LEU A 69 -3.79 15.53 18.00
C LEU A 69 -4.19 16.62 17.00
N THR A 70 -4.09 17.88 17.43
CA THR A 70 -4.26 19.04 16.56
C THR A 70 -2.90 19.69 16.34
N LEU A 71 -2.57 19.95 15.08
CA LEU A 71 -1.32 20.54 14.62
C LEU A 71 -1.59 21.87 13.91
N SER A 72 -0.61 22.77 13.92
CA SER A 72 -0.54 23.85 12.94
C SER A 72 -0.15 23.26 11.60
N ASP A 73 1.07 22.74 11.50
CA ASP A 73 1.62 22.19 10.26
C ASP A 73 1.93 20.69 10.38
N LEU A 74 1.77 19.97 9.28
CA LEU A 74 2.19 18.59 9.13
C LEU A 74 3.12 18.45 7.93
N THR A 75 4.31 17.89 8.15
CA THR A 75 5.27 17.56 7.08
C THR A 75 5.51 16.06 7.04
N ILE A 76 5.26 15.43 5.89
CA ILE A 76 5.56 14.02 5.60
C ILE A 76 6.38 13.97 4.30
N GLN A 77 7.66 13.65 4.40
CA GLN A 77 8.61 13.71 3.28
C GLN A 77 9.72 12.66 3.43
N ASP A 78 10.51 12.49 2.36
CA ASP A 78 11.76 11.74 2.36
C ASP A 78 11.59 10.33 2.94
N ASP A 79 10.62 9.57 2.39
CA ASP A 79 10.22 8.22 2.84
C ASP A 79 9.70 8.15 4.29
N GLY A 80 9.34 9.29 4.88
CA GLY A 80 8.58 9.31 6.14
C GLY A 80 7.21 8.66 5.96
N ASN A 81 6.83 7.73 6.83
CA ASN A 81 5.58 6.98 6.75
C ASN A 81 4.72 7.21 8.00
N LEU A 82 3.71 8.05 7.88
CA LEU A 82 2.70 8.27 8.92
C LEU A 82 1.72 7.10 8.95
N ASP A 83 1.65 6.38 10.06
CA ASP A 83 0.66 5.34 10.30
C ASP A 83 -0.60 5.92 10.97
N LEU A 84 -1.68 6.06 10.21
CA LEU A 84 -2.99 6.50 10.71
C LEU A 84 -3.74 5.30 11.32
N THR A 85 -3.34 4.89 12.51
CA THR A 85 -4.02 3.82 13.23
C THR A 85 -5.45 4.22 13.62
N SER A 86 -6.34 3.24 13.81
CA SER A 86 -7.75 3.47 14.21
C SER A 86 -7.91 4.26 15.52
N ASP A 87 -6.87 4.33 16.32
CA ASP A 87 -6.85 5.07 17.60
C ASP A 87 -6.45 6.55 17.41
N LEU A 88 -6.02 6.96 16.20
CA LEU A 88 -5.56 8.32 15.93
C LEU A 88 -6.65 9.18 15.27
N THR A 89 -6.91 10.33 15.88
CA THR A 89 -7.62 11.45 15.23
C THR A 89 -6.64 12.61 15.06
N LEU A 90 -6.27 12.92 13.82
CA LEU A 90 -5.33 13.96 13.46
C LEU A 90 -6.07 15.12 12.79
N VAL A 91 -5.84 16.33 13.26
CA VAL A 91 -6.38 17.57 12.69
C VAL A 91 -5.23 18.50 12.36
N VAL A 92 -5.19 19.05 11.15
CA VAL A 92 -4.18 20.04 10.73
C VAL A 92 -4.90 21.33 10.35
N GLU A 93 -4.47 22.45 10.94
CA GLU A 93 -5.15 23.73 10.83
C GLU A 93 -4.55 24.66 9.76
N ASP A 94 -3.23 24.61 9.51
CA ASP A 94 -2.57 25.59 8.64
C ASP A 94 -1.98 24.96 7.37
N THR A 95 -0.95 24.11 7.44
CA THR A 95 -0.28 23.59 6.23
C THR A 95 -0.05 22.09 6.28
N ILE A 96 -0.29 21.41 5.16
CA ILE A 96 0.13 20.03 4.96
C ILE A 96 1.16 19.99 3.84
N THR A 97 2.38 19.55 4.17
CA THR A 97 3.42 19.23 3.21
C THR A 97 3.54 17.71 3.09
N TRP A 98 2.94 17.15 2.05
CA TRP A 98 3.02 15.73 1.75
C TRP A 98 3.63 15.55 0.35
N SER A 99 4.91 15.23 0.30
CA SER A 99 5.69 15.24 -0.94
C SER A 99 6.97 14.39 -0.81
N THR A 100 7.78 14.33 -1.86
CA THR A 100 9.11 13.68 -1.85
C THR A 100 9.07 12.29 -1.23
N ASN A 101 8.32 11.37 -1.85
CA ASN A 101 8.12 10.00 -1.39
C ASN A 101 7.49 9.87 0.02
N GLY A 102 6.91 10.93 0.56
CA GLY A 102 6.17 10.85 1.82
C GLY A 102 5.00 9.86 1.72
N ILE A 103 4.80 9.07 2.77
CA ILE A 103 3.83 7.98 2.80
C ILE A 103 2.81 8.23 3.90
N VAL A 104 1.55 8.01 3.59
CA VAL A 104 0.48 7.85 4.57
C VAL A 104 -0.06 6.44 4.46
N THR A 105 -0.06 5.71 5.58
CA THR A 105 -0.68 4.38 5.69
C THR A 105 -1.99 4.53 6.45
N ASP A 106 -3.12 4.37 5.75
CA ASP A 106 -4.46 4.47 6.32
C ASP A 106 -4.88 3.13 6.93
N ASN A 107 -4.76 3.01 8.23
CA ASN A 107 -5.19 1.88 9.05
C ASN A 107 -6.43 2.22 9.92
N GLY A 108 -7.32 3.06 9.41
CA GLY A 108 -8.62 3.37 10.03
C GLY A 108 -8.66 4.62 10.90
N GLY A 109 -7.56 5.37 10.98
CA GLY A 109 -7.54 6.65 11.69
C GLY A 109 -8.34 7.75 10.99
N THR A 110 -8.58 8.82 11.69
CA THR A 110 -9.22 10.02 11.14
C THR A 110 -8.15 11.07 10.85
N PHE A 111 -8.17 11.64 9.64
CA PHE A 111 -7.31 12.74 9.27
C PHE A 111 -8.17 13.85 8.67
N THR A 112 -8.24 14.98 9.35
CA THR A 112 -9.01 16.16 8.95
C THR A 112 -8.07 17.30 8.58
N ASN A 113 -8.28 17.84 7.39
CA ASN A 113 -7.57 18.99 6.88
C ASN A 113 -8.48 20.24 6.98
N ASN A 114 -8.13 21.18 7.85
CA ASN A 114 -8.81 22.46 7.99
C ASN A 114 -8.10 23.60 7.23
N THR A 115 -6.98 23.33 6.55
CA THR A 115 -6.13 24.35 5.92
C THR A 115 -6.84 25.06 4.75
N GLY A 116 -7.81 24.41 4.12
CA GLY A 116 -8.48 24.93 2.92
C GLY A 116 -7.65 24.87 1.65
N ASP A 117 -6.44 24.32 1.69
CA ASP A 117 -5.52 24.22 0.54
C ASP A 117 -5.79 23.04 -0.40
N GLY A 118 -6.81 22.24 -0.12
CA GLY A 118 -7.27 21.14 -0.96
C GLY A 118 -6.45 19.85 -0.83
N VAL A 119 -5.50 19.78 0.09
CA VAL A 119 -4.73 18.55 0.36
C VAL A 119 -5.41 17.74 1.46
N SER A 120 -5.85 16.55 1.10
CA SER A 120 -6.03 15.35 1.94
C SER A 120 -6.97 15.42 3.15
N ASP A 121 -8.23 15.08 2.98
CA ASP A 121 -9.12 14.77 4.10
C ASP A 121 -9.64 13.33 4.00
N LEU A 122 -9.11 12.43 4.83
CA LEU A 122 -9.62 11.06 4.96
C LEU A 122 -10.90 10.97 5.80
N ALA A 123 -11.32 12.06 6.43
CA ALA A 123 -12.58 12.17 7.16
C ALA A 123 -13.78 12.56 6.26
N GLY A 124 -13.53 12.93 5.00
CA GLY A 124 -14.57 13.14 4.00
C GLY A 124 -15.13 14.57 3.89
N GLY A 125 -14.45 15.59 4.41
CA GLY A 125 -14.91 17.00 4.34
C GLY A 125 -14.48 17.70 3.06
N THR A 126 -13.21 17.67 2.73
CA THR A 126 -12.60 18.25 1.54
C THR A 126 -12.15 17.17 0.55
N ALA A 127 -11.69 17.57 -0.64
CA ALA A 127 -11.15 16.60 -1.60
C ALA A 127 -9.93 15.88 -1.03
N LEU A 128 -9.89 14.55 -1.16
CA LEU A 128 -8.67 13.79 -0.90
C LEU A 128 -7.76 13.90 -2.12
N THR A 129 -6.63 14.58 -1.96
CA THR A 129 -5.59 14.69 -3.00
C THR A 129 -4.33 13.96 -2.58
N ILE A 130 -3.86 13.03 -3.41
CA ILE A 130 -2.56 12.39 -3.27
C ILE A 130 -1.60 13.10 -4.20
N PRO A 131 -0.63 13.89 -3.68
CA PRO A 131 0.29 14.68 -4.50
C PRO A 131 1.22 13.82 -5.37
N SER A 132 1.77 14.38 -6.45
CA SER A 132 2.50 13.66 -7.51
C SER A 132 3.74 12.87 -7.04
N THR A 133 4.32 13.22 -5.91
CA THR A 133 5.48 12.52 -5.34
C THR A 133 5.15 11.80 -4.04
N ALA A 134 3.87 11.70 -3.66
CA ALA A 134 3.41 11.08 -2.43
C ALA A 134 2.74 9.73 -2.68
N GLN A 135 2.63 8.93 -1.62
CA GLN A 135 1.99 7.62 -1.66
C GLN A 135 0.94 7.46 -0.56
N LEU A 136 -0.21 6.88 -0.90
CA LEU A 136 -1.24 6.47 0.05
C LEU A 136 -1.37 4.95 0.04
N TYR A 137 -1.15 4.32 1.19
CA TYR A 137 -1.54 2.93 1.45
C TYR A 137 -2.96 2.91 2.01
N ALA A 138 -3.93 2.62 1.16
CA ALA A 138 -5.36 2.64 1.49
C ALA A 138 -5.79 1.25 2.00
N ASN A 139 -5.58 0.99 3.27
CA ASN A 139 -5.85 -0.30 3.92
C ASN A 139 -7.25 -0.39 4.55
N THR A 140 -8.03 0.67 4.45
CA THR A 140 -9.35 0.76 5.08
C THR A 140 -10.37 1.25 4.07
N ASP A 141 -11.55 0.65 4.08
CA ASP A 141 -12.69 1.09 3.29
C ASP A 141 -13.08 2.53 3.64
N ARG A 142 -13.26 3.37 2.63
CA ARG A 142 -13.61 4.78 2.82
C ARG A 142 -14.83 5.20 2.01
N THR A 143 -15.61 6.10 2.64
CA THR A 143 -16.62 6.89 1.93
C THR A 143 -16.18 8.34 1.97
N LEU A 144 -15.76 8.87 0.82
CA LEU A 144 -15.41 10.26 0.64
C LEU A 144 -16.65 11.02 0.20
N THR A 145 -17.00 12.07 0.93
CA THR A 145 -18.15 12.95 0.59
C THR A 145 -17.82 13.97 -0.50
N SER A 146 -16.56 14.02 -0.92
CA SER A 146 -16.03 14.94 -1.93
C SER A 146 -15.20 14.17 -2.99
N ASN A 147 -14.34 14.88 -3.71
CA ASN A 147 -13.55 14.33 -4.81
C ASN A 147 -12.37 13.49 -4.30
N LEU A 148 -11.94 12.52 -5.11
CA LEU A 148 -10.66 11.83 -4.99
C LEU A 148 -9.77 12.20 -6.17
N ILE A 149 -8.58 12.73 -5.88
CA ILE A 149 -7.59 13.16 -6.87
C ILE A 149 -6.28 12.43 -6.61
N VAL A 150 -5.89 11.55 -7.51
CA VAL A 150 -4.66 10.76 -7.42
C VAL A 150 -3.69 11.29 -8.46
N THR A 151 -2.74 12.15 -8.07
CA THR A 151 -1.63 12.58 -8.91
C THR A 151 -0.32 11.86 -8.55
N GLY A 152 -0.23 11.29 -7.37
CA GLY A 152 0.84 10.40 -6.92
C GLY A 152 0.48 8.93 -7.05
N THR A 153 0.81 8.13 -6.04
CA THR A 153 0.54 6.69 -6.04
C THR A 153 -0.46 6.32 -4.94
N MET A 154 -1.50 5.59 -5.33
CA MET A 154 -2.41 4.94 -4.40
C MET A 154 -2.22 3.42 -4.49
N THR A 155 -2.13 2.75 -3.37
CA THR A 155 -1.93 1.30 -3.25
C THR A 155 -2.59 0.78 -1.97
N HIS A 156 -2.48 -0.51 -1.69
CA HIS A 156 -2.76 -1.09 -0.37
C HIS A 156 -1.59 -1.97 0.07
N SER A 157 -1.53 -2.32 1.34
CA SER A 157 -0.49 -3.21 1.86
C SER A 157 -0.64 -4.63 1.31
N ASN A 158 0.47 -5.39 1.32
CA ASN A 158 0.47 -6.79 0.91
C ASN A 158 -0.44 -7.63 1.81
N ASN A 159 -1.03 -8.68 1.24
CA ASN A 159 -1.97 -9.55 1.97
C ASN A 159 -1.19 -10.73 2.51
N GLY A 160 -0.28 -11.15 2.72
CA GLY A 160 0.37 -12.28 3.37
C GLY A 160 -0.33 -13.62 3.12
N THR A 161 -0.64 -14.36 4.17
CA THR A 161 -1.04 -15.77 4.09
C THR A 161 -2.55 -15.98 3.98
N THR A 162 -2.97 -17.08 3.38
CA THR A 162 -4.38 -17.53 3.30
C THR A 162 -5.01 -17.69 4.69
N ALA A 163 -4.24 -18.07 5.68
CA ALA A 163 -4.73 -18.25 7.06
C ALA A 163 -5.23 -16.93 7.67
N ALA A 164 -4.65 -15.80 7.27
CA ALA A 164 -5.12 -14.47 7.66
C ALA A 164 -6.30 -13.98 6.80
N GLY A 165 -6.53 -14.63 5.65
CA GLY A 165 -7.50 -14.20 4.64
C GLY A 165 -7.05 -12.97 3.86
N GLN A 166 -7.95 -12.44 3.04
CA GLN A 166 -7.75 -11.15 2.39
C GLN A 166 -7.92 -10.04 3.44
N LEU A 167 -6.85 -9.31 3.72
CA LEU A 167 -6.81 -8.25 4.74
C LEU A 167 -6.97 -6.87 4.13
N TYR A 168 -6.43 -6.66 2.92
CA TYR A 168 -6.34 -5.36 2.29
C TYR A 168 -6.79 -5.44 0.83
N GLU A 169 -7.65 -4.50 0.48
CA GLU A 169 -8.02 -4.08 -0.87
C GLU A 169 -8.42 -2.61 -0.81
N ILE A 170 -8.51 -1.94 -1.94
CA ILE A 170 -9.04 -0.59 -1.99
C ILE A 170 -10.55 -0.67 -2.27
N VAL A 171 -11.39 -0.28 -1.31
CA VAL A 171 -12.84 -0.11 -1.51
C VAL A 171 -13.24 1.30 -1.12
N TYR A 172 -13.35 2.17 -2.13
CA TYR A 172 -13.69 3.57 -1.92
C TYR A 172 -15.03 3.91 -2.59
N VAL A 173 -15.92 4.53 -1.81
CA VAL A 173 -17.10 5.22 -2.33
C VAL A 173 -16.77 6.70 -2.43
N VAL A 174 -16.75 7.24 -3.64
CA VAL A 174 -16.46 8.65 -3.93
C VAL A 174 -17.76 9.34 -4.33
N GLN A 175 -18.30 10.18 -3.45
CA GLN A 175 -19.55 10.89 -3.72
C GLN A 175 -19.35 12.10 -4.65
N GLY A 176 -18.12 12.57 -4.81
CA GLY A 176 -17.71 13.56 -5.81
C GLY A 176 -17.12 12.90 -7.07
N ASP A 177 -16.18 13.62 -7.68
CA ASP A 177 -15.47 13.17 -8.88
C ASP A 177 -14.24 12.33 -8.52
N LEU A 178 -13.87 11.39 -9.40
CA LEU A 178 -12.62 10.66 -9.35
C LEU A 178 -11.70 11.13 -10.48
N THR A 179 -10.50 11.62 -10.12
CA THR A 179 -9.44 11.94 -11.07
C THR A 179 -8.21 11.10 -10.76
N VAL A 180 -7.70 10.36 -11.75
CA VAL A 180 -6.45 9.60 -11.63
C VAL A 180 -5.52 10.02 -12.75
N ASP A 181 -4.57 10.88 -12.41
CA ASP A 181 -3.49 11.33 -13.30
C ASP A 181 -2.15 10.66 -12.97
N GLY A 182 -2.01 10.13 -11.76
CA GLY A 182 -0.90 9.31 -11.28
C GLY A 182 -1.13 7.81 -11.46
N ALA A 183 -0.93 7.04 -10.40
CA ALA A 183 -1.04 5.58 -10.44
C ALA A 183 -1.90 5.01 -9.30
N VAL A 184 -2.78 4.06 -9.65
CA VAL A 184 -3.28 3.06 -8.70
C VAL A 184 -2.49 1.79 -8.98
N ASN A 185 -1.50 1.51 -8.13
CA ASN A 185 -0.53 0.42 -8.32
C ASN A 185 -0.78 -0.68 -7.31
N LEU A 186 -1.30 -1.79 -7.78
CA LEU A 186 -1.65 -2.97 -6.97
C LEU A 186 -0.81 -4.19 -7.37
N ASN A 187 0.28 -3.97 -8.11
CA ASN A 187 1.16 -5.05 -8.53
C ASN A 187 1.74 -5.75 -7.30
N SER A 188 1.71 -7.07 -7.30
CA SER A 188 2.23 -7.92 -6.22
C SER A 188 1.61 -7.65 -4.84
N ARG A 189 0.37 -7.16 -4.80
CA ARG A 189 -0.35 -6.85 -3.56
C ARG A 189 -1.32 -7.96 -3.12
N GLY A 190 -1.37 -9.05 -3.86
CA GLY A 190 -2.18 -10.22 -3.56
C GLY A 190 -1.61 -11.10 -2.45
N PHE A 191 -1.98 -12.35 -2.46
CA PHE A 191 -1.42 -13.36 -1.56
C PHE A 191 0.03 -13.66 -1.91
N GLU A 192 0.82 -14.00 -0.90
CA GLU A 192 2.19 -14.46 -1.08
C GLU A 192 2.27 -15.83 -1.79
N MET A 193 3.49 -16.26 -2.10
CA MET A 193 3.77 -17.57 -2.68
C MET A 193 3.11 -18.70 -1.88
N ASP A 194 2.60 -19.74 -2.55
CA ASP A 194 1.82 -20.86 -2.01
C ASP A 194 0.50 -20.47 -1.31
N GLU A 195 0.09 -19.21 -1.38
CA GLU A 195 -1.03 -18.70 -0.64
C GLU A 195 -2.15 -18.20 -1.56
N GLY A 196 -3.37 -18.19 -1.06
CA GLY A 196 -4.57 -17.80 -1.77
C GLY A 196 -5.41 -18.97 -2.25
N THR A 197 -6.67 -18.69 -2.60
CA THR A 197 -7.67 -19.71 -3.01
C THR A 197 -7.26 -20.45 -4.28
N GLY A 198 -6.57 -19.76 -5.18
CA GLY A 198 -6.05 -20.31 -6.44
C GLY A 198 -4.53 -20.40 -6.42
N ALA A 199 -3.91 -20.72 -5.28
CA ALA A 199 -2.45 -20.88 -5.25
C ALA A 199 -2.01 -22.01 -6.17
N GLY A 200 -0.89 -21.80 -6.86
CA GLY A 200 -0.21 -22.87 -7.57
C GLY A 200 0.35 -23.87 -6.58
N SER A 201 0.51 -25.12 -6.96
CA SER A 201 1.09 -26.13 -6.08
C SER A 201 2.41 -26.68 -6.60
N LEU A 202 3.24 -27.15 -5.66
CA LEU A 202 4.53 -27.77 -5.95
C LEU A 202 4.38 -29.26 -6.25
N VAL A 203 5.01 -29.75 -7.33
CA VAL A 203 5.22 -31.17 -7.58
C VAL A 203 6.69 -31.42 -7.91
N GLY A 204 7.37 -32.20 -7.10
CA GLY A 204 8.82 -32.35 -7.20
C GLY A 204 9.54 -31.02 -6.92
N SER A 205 10.20 -30.45 -7.90
CA SER A 205 10.84 -29.15 -7.86
C SER A 205 10.23 -28.12 -8.83
N HIS A 206 8.97 -28.32 -9.22
CA HIS A 206 8.26 -27.49 -10.17
C HIS A 206 6.97 -26.97 -9.53
N GLY A 207 6.82 -25.67 -9.42
CA GLY A 207 5.59 -25.06 -8.92
C GLY A 207 4.70 -24.58 -10.07
N GLY A 208 3.38 -24.63 -9.93
CA GLY A 208 2.45 -24.03 -10.88
C GLY A 208 2.26 -22.54 -10.62
N GLY A 209 1.79 -21.81 -11.62
CA GLY A 209 1.38 -20.41 -11.46
C GLY A 209 0.12 -20.26 -10.61
N GLY A 210 -0.02 -19.13 -9.91
CA GLY A 210 -1.25 -18.77 -9.21
C GLY A 210 -2.38 -18.45 -10.18
N GLY A 211 -3.64 -18.72 -9.80
CA GLY A 211 -4.83 -18.37 -10.54
C GLY A 211 -5.55 -17.16 -9.95
N HIS A 212 -6.25 -16.41 -10.78
CA HIS A 212 -7.29 -15.43 -10.43
C HIS A 212 -8.01 -15.02 -11.71
N GLY A 213 -9.33 -15.01 -11.74
CA GLY A 213 -10.08 -14.70 -12.96
C GLY A 213 -9.88 -15.70 -14.10
N GLY A 214 -8.81 -16.46 -14.08
CA GLY A 214 -8.42 -17.56 -14.95
C GLY A 214 -7.51 -18.53 -14.22
N ASP A 215 -7.33 -19.74 -14.78
CA ASP A 215 -6.41 -20.73 -14.21
C ASP A 215 -4.96 -20.28 -14.38
N GLY A 216 -4.11 -20.57 -13.39
CA GLY A 216 -2.68 -20.37 -13.46
C GLY A 216 -2.02 -21.27 -14.53
N GLY A 217 -0.76 -21.00 -14.84
CA GLY A 217 0.01 -21.86 -15.75
C GLY A 217 0.52 -23.11 -15.03
N GLN A 218 0.40 -24.28 -15.68
CA GLN A 218 1.06 -25.50 -15.23
C GLN A 218 2.54 -25.45 -15.56
N SER A 219 3.43 -25.80 -14.62
CA SER A 219 4.84 -25.95 -14.90
C SER A 219 5.21 -27.40 -15.18
N GLY A 220 6.28 -27.64 -15.91
CA GLY A 220 6.78 -28.99 -16.19
C GLY A 220 8.25 -28.99 -16.59
N ASP A 221 8.91 -30.13 -16.39
CA ASP A 221 10.22 -30.36 -16.97
C ASP A 221 10.13 -30.58 -18.50
N SER A 222 11.28 -30.60 -19.18
CA SER A 222 11.36 -30.86 -20.62
C SER A 222 10.89 -32.28 -21.02
N SER A 223 10.65 -33.16 -20.07
CA SER A 223 10.11 -34.52 -20.27
C SER A 223 8.61 -34.62 -19.97
N GLY A 224 7.99 -33.53 -19.41
CA GLY A 224 6.55 -33.49 -19.09
C GLY A 224 6.11 -34.40 -17.97
N LEU A 225 7.06 -34.94 -17.17
CA LEU A 225 6.78 -35.96 -16.16
C LEU A 225 6.56 -35.43 -14.74
N GLU A 226 7.02 -34.22 -14.44
CA GLU A 226 6.77 -33.56 -13.17
C GLU A 226 6.22 -32.16 -13.45
N ALA A 227 4.96 -31.98 -13.20
CA ALA A 227 4.28 -30.72 -13.42
C ALA A 227 3.72 -30.21 -12.09
N GLY A 228 4.16 -29.02 -11.67
CA GLY A 228 3.46 -28.31 -10.63
C GLY A 228 2.05 -27.99 -11.10
N SER A 229 1.05 -28.22 -10.26
CA SER A 229 -0.33 -27.98 -10.65
C SER A 229 -0.61 -26.49 -10.66
N GLU A 230 -1.30 -26.08 -11.72
CA GLU A 230 -1.84 -24.71 -11.82
C GLU A 230 -2.80 -24.39 -10.68
N GLY A 231 -2.81 -23.15 -10.26
CA GLY A 231 -3.85 -22.61 -9.39
C GLY A 231 -5.18 -22.48 -10.13
N SER A 232 -6.27 -22.87 -9.50
CA SER A 232 -7.60 -22.78 -10.10
C SER A 232 -8.11 -21.35 -10.20
N ALA A 233 -8.90 -21.06 -11.25
CA ALA A 233 -9.61 -19.80 -11.39
C ALA A 233 -10.57 -19.55 -10.22
N TYR A 234 -10.62 -18.33 -9.73
CA TYR A 234 -11.59 -17.84 -8.74
C TYR A 234 -11.81 -16.33 -8.90
N GLY A 235 -12.62 -15.76 -8.01
CA GLY A 235 -12.96 -14.34 -8.05
C GLY A 235 -14.12 -14.06 -9.01
N SER A 236 -14.38 -12.78 -9.24
CA SER A 236 -15.45 -12.30 -10.10
C SER A 236 -14.89 -11.35 -11.16
N ASN A 237 -15.23 -11.62 -12.41
CA ASN A 237 -14.87 -10.74 -13.53
C ASN A 237 -15.77 -9.50 -13.65
N THR A 238 -16.85 -9.42 -12.85
CA THR A 238 -17.78 -8.28 -12.86
C THR A 238 -17.71 -7.44 -11.58
N VAL A 239 -17.19 -8.01 -10.49
CA VAL A 239 -16.96 -7.33 -9.20
C VAL A 239 -15.60 -7.77 -8.66
N PRO A 240 -14.50 -7.30 -9.22
CA PRO A 240 -13.15 -7.74 -8.88
C PRO A 240 -12.68 -7.10 -7.55
N VAL A 241 -13.11 -7.68 -6.44
CA VAL A 241 -12.73 -7.30 -5.08
C VAL A 241 -11.89 -8.37 -4.39
N THR A 242 -11.59 -9.46 -5.09
CA THR A 242 -10.68 -10.50 -4.59
C THR A 242 -9.28 -10.28 -5.17
N ILE A 243 -8.27 -10.52 -4.35
CA ILE A 243 -6.86 -10.40 -4.72
C ILE A 243 -6.37 -11.68 -5.38
N GLY A 244 -5.30 -11.59 -6.18
CA GLY A 244 -4.67 -12.73 -6.84
C GLY A 244 -3.93 -13.66 -5.87
N SER A 245 -3.75 -14.91 -6.26
CA SER A 245 -3.02 -15.93 -5.50
C SER A 245 -1.56 -16.01 -5.89
N GLY A 246 -0.71 -16.45 -4.97
CA GLY A 246 0.70 -16.73 -5.23
C GLY A 246 0.93 -17.97 -6.09
N GLY A 247 2.06 -18.01 -6.77
CA GLY A 247 2.57 -19.20 -7.44
C GLY A 247 3.08 -20.24 -6.45
N GLY A 248 3.19 -21.50 -6.90
CA GLY A 248 3.67 -22.61 -6.10
C GLY A 248 5.17 -22.47 -5.76
N TYR A 249 5.51 -22.58 -4.49
CA TYR A 249 6.83 -22.30 -3.93
C TYR A 249 7.71 -23.55 -3.88
N ASP A 250 8.98 -23.40 -4.25
CA ASP A 250 10.07 -24.33 -3.94
C ASP A 250 11.09 -23.62 -3.04
N ALA A 251 11.59 -24.27 -2.00
CA ALA A 251 12.58 -23.73 -1.07
C ALA A 251 13.85 -23.17 -1.73
N SER A 252 14.07 -23.44 -3.02
CA SER A 252 15.21 -22.96 -3.80
C SER A 252 14.87 -21.80 -4.72
N ILE A 253 13.58 -21.51 -4.96
CA ILE A 253 13.11 -20.53 -5.95
C ILE A 253 11.88 -19.83 -5.38
N LEU A 254 11.95 -18.51 -5.29
CA LEU A 254 10.85 -17.71 -4.82
C LEU A 254 9.80 -17.59 -5.95
N ALA A 255 8.60 -18.07 -5.70
CA ALA A 255 7.46 -17.85 -6.58
C ALA A 255 6.94 -16.41 -6.44
N GLY A 256 6.17 -15.94 -7.42
CA GLY A 256 5.58 -14.60 -7.39
C GLY A 256 4.33 -14.52 -6.53
N SER A 257 4.13 -13.37 -5.92
CA SER A 257 2.88 -12.99 -5.24
C SER A 257 1.78 -12.65 -6.24
N GLY A 258 0.51 -12.78 -5.87
CA GLY A 258 -0.60 -12.34 -6.71
C GLY A 258 -0.74 -10.82 -6.81
N GLY A 259 -1.55 -10.34 -7.74
CA GLY A 259 -1.95 -8.92 -7.83
C GLY A 259 -2.99 -8.53 -6.79
N GLY A 260 -3.06 -7.26 -6.44
CA GLY A 260 -4.04 -6.70 -5.51
C GLY A 260 -5.39 -6.39 -6.15
N ALA A 261 -6.30 -5.77 -5.40
CA ALA A 261 -7.63 -5.41 -5.87
C ALA A 261 -8.03 -3.99 -5.48
N ALA A 262 -8.78 -3.33 -6.35
CA ALA A 262 -9.41 -2.05 -6.07
C ALA A 262 -10.82 -1.96 -6.63
N LYS A 263 -11.71 -1.33 -5.87
CA LYS A 263 -13.07 -0.98 -6.28
C LYS A 263 -13.36 0.47 -5.92
N PHE A 264 -13.70 1.26 -6.94
CA PHE A 264 -14.21 2.62 -6.77
C PHE A 264 -15.67 2.66 -7.17
N THR A 265 -16.53 3.17 -6.28
CA THR A 265 -17.92 3.48 -6.60
C THR A 265 -18.03 5.00 -6.64
N VAL A 266 -18.16 5.56 -7.84
CA VAL A 266 -18.12 7.01 -8.07
C VAL A 266 -19.50 7.53 -8.42
N THR A 267 -19.95 8.59 -7.73
CA THR A 267 -21.25 9.22 -8.03
C THR A 267 -21.09 10.36 -9.06
N GLY A 268 -19.97 11.05 -9.05
CA GLY A 268 -19.64 12.13 -9.98
C GLY A 268 -18.99 11.63 -11.27
N ALA A 269 -18.22 12.50 -11.90
CA ALA A 269 -17.45 12.18 -13.10
C ALA A 269 -16.19 11.37 -12.79
N THR A 270 -15.76 10.55 -13.73
CA THR A 270 -14.48 9.82 -13.64
C THR A 270 -13.57 10.23 -14.79
N SER A 271 -12.35 10.67 -14.46
CA SER A 271 -11.29 11.02 -15.42
C SER A 271 -10.04 10.21 -15.10
N ILE A 272 -9.54 9.45 -16.06
CA ILE A 272 -8.35 8.61 -15.90
C ILE A 272 -7.39 8.91 -17.04
N SER A 273 -6.27 9.57 -16.73
CA SER A 273 -5.14 9.78 -17.64
C SER A 273 -3.89 9.02 -17.19
N GLY A 274 -3.86 8.60 -15.93
CA GLY A 274 -2.81 7.80 -15.32
C GLY A 274 -2.98 6.30 -15.54
N SER A 275 -2.52 5.47 -14.59
CA SER A 275 -2.51 4.02 -14.71
C SER A 275 -3.23 3.31 -13.57
N PHE A 276 -3.83 2.14 -13.92
CA PHE A 276 -4.28 1.13 -12.98
C PHE A 276 -3.55 -0.15 -13.31
N THR A 277 -2.82 -0.73 -12.35
CA THR A 277 -2.09 -1.99 -12.53
C THR A 277 -2.35 -2.91 -11.35
N ALA A 278 -2.52 -4.20 -11.61
CA ALA A 278 -2.73 -5.24 -10.61
C ALA A 278 -2.08 -6.56 -11.05
N ASP A 279 -0.88 -6.46 -11.61
CA ASP A 279 -0.15 -7.62 -12.11
C ASP A 279 0.36 -8.48 -10.96
N GLY A 280 0.33 -9.79 -11.12
CA GLY A 280 1.08 -10.71 -10.26
C GLY A 280 2.58 -10.49 -10.44
N GLU A 281 3.35 -10.91 -9.46
CA GLU A 281 4.80 -10.83 -9.50
C GLU A 281 5.39 -11.96 -10.34
N ASP A 282 6.42 -11.64 -11.13
CA ASP A 282 7.24 -12.64 -11.78
C ASP A 282 8.04 -13.41 -10.73
N ALA A 283 8.20 -14.72 -10.93
CA ALA A 283 9.09 -15.50 -10.09
C ALA A 283 10.54 -15.04 -10.25
N SER A 284 11.33 -15.12 -9.18
CA SER A 284 12.74 -14.75 -9.23
C SER A 284 13.55 -15.74 -10.09
N SER A 285 14.42 -15.22 -10.96
CA SER A 285 15.19 -15.99 -11.94
C SER A 285 16.02 -17.14 -11.36
N GLY A 286 15.68 -18.35 -11.73
CA GLY A 286 16.39 -19.59 -11.35
C GLY A 286 16.10 -20.79 -12.26
N GLY A 287 15.33 -20.58 -13.33
CA GLY A 287 15.11 -21.57 -14.39
C GLY A 287 13.94 -22.54 -14.17
N ARG A 288 13.08 -22.33 -13.16
CA ARG A 288 11.86 -23.12 -12.89
C ARG A 288 10.79 -22.23 -12.28
N GLU A 289 10.45 -21.17 -13.00
CA GLU A 289 9.77 -19.96 -12.54
C GLU A 289 8.25 -20.09 -12.51
N ASN A 290 7.59 -19.58 -11.44
CA ASN A 290 6.14 -19.65 -11.25
C ASN A 290 5.61 -18.30 -10.83
N GLY A 291 4.98 -17.58 -11.76
CA GLY A 291 4.37 -16.28 -11.50
C GLY A 291 3.15 -16.34 -10.60
N GLY A 292 2.82 -15.21 -9.97
CA GLY A 292 1.55 -15.02 -9.28
C GLY A 292 0.40 -14.78 -10.27
N GLY A 293 -0.85 -14.93 -9.78
CA GLY A 293 -2.07 -14.67 -10.52
C GLY A 293 -2.64 -13.26 -10.32
#